data_dccce41459b82f02189b2184bec43693
#
_entry.id   dccce41459b82f02189b2184bec43693
#
_cell.length_a   1.000
_cell.length_b   1.000
_cell.length_c   1.000
_cell.angle_alpha   90.00
_cell.angle_beta   90.00
_cell.angle_gamma   90.00
#
_symmetry.space_group_name_H-M   'P 1'
#
loop_
_entity.id
_entity.type
_entity.pdbx_description
1 polymer ?
#
loop_
_entity_poly.entity_id
_entity_poly.type
_entity_poly.pdbx_seq_one_letter_code
_entity_poly.pdbx_strand_id
1 'polypeptide(L)'
;ILGMLVAEYLYKKYPKYGKHAPVVTLVPFRDDLSCARGDIPRAWFGSPLRGAFEGVDMLDNEWVSPNVLRIFPKRKFAEDAPLGSTYRLLHYYYGKSGIKMEANRHLTLENIDILSCRGHAIYVTGEQQFWQYINVNVRPPANDPLRAVSSTADHHHVANSKGFMKLLGCAFTMGNDDCGNFHDNSYFGKRGGDPCVLLPANLRGIGLFSPKPGEELELFQDDYSPANWRGKIVKIDGEKIFLDKPLPEQKGEGFVCFKTRYGTRNIIVRDCDFVRHTARGLLILAKDVTIENCRFGYEQHGSIKFETGYTKRQWCEGYGVDNAVVRGCVFRMCNISGRASQGFVRDIMLAAYMKTDPSDEQPACPIIKNVLFENNKFYDLHGLVATISGSENVVFRNNEIHAGGECGGDLWYKGGFAVIGGKNIFIVDNAFFGDVPFAGVIEKKGAVENLNASGNRKISE
;
A
#
# COMPACT_ATOMS: atom_id res chain seq x y z
N ILE A 1 28.00 -5.55 -8.32
CA ILE A 1 29.04 -4.49 -8.24
C ILE A 1 28.60 -3.36 -7.29
N LEU A 2 27.38 -2.89 -7.34
CA LEU A 2 26.86 -1.85 -6.43
C LEU A 2 26.80 -2.32 -4.96
N GLY A 3 26.48 -3.57 -4.73
CA GLY A 3 26.54 -4.17 -3.39
C GLY A 3 27.94 -4.09 -2.79
N MET A 4 28.99 -4.22 -3.61
CA MET A 4 30.38 -4.10 -3.19
C MET A 4 30.75 -2.68 -2.77
N LEU A 5 30.40 -1.66 -3.53
CA LEU A 5 30.71 -0.26 -3.21
C LEU A 5 30.01 0.19 -1.93
N VAL A 6 28.77 -0.20 -1.72
CA VAL A 6 28.03 0.14 -0.50
C VAL A 6 28.57 -0.63 0.70
N ALA A 7 28.92 -1.90 0.54
CA ALA A 7 29.47 -2.69 1.64
C ALA A 7 30.89 -2.26 2.01
N GLU A 8 31.74 -1.92 1.04
CA GLU A 8 33.05 -1.33 1.30
C GLU A 8 32.93 0.04 1.99
N TYR A 9 31.99 0.86 1.57
CA TYR A 9 31.69 2.12 2.25
C TYR A 9 31.22 1.91 3.69
N LEU A 10 30.33 0.95 3.93
CA LEU A 10 29.86 0.62 5.27
C LEU A 10 30.97 0.04 6.13
N TYR A 11 31.79 -0.82 5.59
CA TYR A 11 32.97 -1.38 6.26
C TYR A 11 33.94 -0.28 6.72
N LYS A 12 34.27 0.67 5.84
CA LYS A 12 35.14 1.81 6.15
C LYS A 12 34.51 2.79 7.14
N LYS A 13 33.20 3.08 7.00
CA LYS A 13 32.53 4.07 7.83
C LYS A 13 32.05 3.53 9.18
N TYR A 14 31.77 2.22 9.25
CA TYR A 14 31.26 1.58 10.45
C TYR A 14 32.11 0.35 10.82
N PRO A 15 33.37 0.56 11.27
CA PRO A 15 34.31 -0.54 11.53
C PRO A 15 33.80 -1.55 12.58
N LYS A 16 32.79 -1.18 13.40
CA LYS A 16 32.17 -2.11 14.35
C LYS A 16 31.53 -3.34 13.70
N TYR A 17 31.20 -3.27 12.41
CA TYR A 17 30.64 -4.42 11.67
C TYR A 17 31.73 -5.33 11.10
N GLY A 18 33.00 -4.88 11.06
CA GLY A 18 34.10 -5.69 10.55
C GLY A 18 33.86 -6.20 9.15
N LYS A 19 34.09 -7.50 8.94
CA LYS A 19 33.81 -8.20 7.68
C LYS A 19 32.32 -8.49 7.44
N HIS A 20 31.45 -8.24 8.39
CA HIS A 20 30.03 -8.53 8.29
C HIS A 20 29.30 -7.45 7.49
N ALA A 21 28.35 -7.89 6.67
CA ALA A 21 27.51 -7.03 5.85
C ALA A 21 26.07 -7.06 6.35
N PRO A 22 25.51 -5.92 6.79
CA PRO A 22 24.10 -5.88 7.14
C PRO A 22 23.26 -6.09 5.89
N VAL A 23 22.52 -7.18 5.83
CA VAL A 23 21.57 -7.49 4.75
C VAL A 23 20.17 -7.59 5.32
N VAL A 24 19.29 -6.71 4.89
CA VAL A 24 17.89 -6.68 5.33
C VAL A 24 17.01 -7.48 4.38
N THR A 25 17.20 -7.30 3.09
CA THR A 25 16.44 -8.01 2.08
C THR A 25 17.20 -8.16 0.77
N LEU A 26 16.92 -9.24 0.06
CA LEU A 26 17.30 -9.47 -1.33
C LEU A 26 16.03 -9.39 -2.17
N VAL A 27 16.03 -8.52 -3.16
CA VAL A 27 14.94 -8.40 -4.14
C VAL A 27 15.44 -8.87 -5.48
N PRO A 28 14.86 -9.92 -6.09
CA PRO A 28 15.27 -10.37 -7.41
C PRO A 28 14.93 -9.30 -8.45
N PHE A 29 15.86 -9.07 -9.36
CA PHE A 29 15.73 -8.09 -10.44
C PHE A 29 16.00 -8.73 -11.80
N ARG A 30 15.51 -8.12 -12.86
CA ARG A 30 15.95 -8.41 -14.21
C ARG A 30 17.45 -8.07 -14.37
N ASP A 31 18.14 -8.77 -15.25
CA ASP A 31 19.58 -8.59 -15.40
C ASP A 31 19.97 -7.19 -15.91
N ASP A 32 19.06 -6.54 -16.63
CA ASP A 32 19.18 -5.15 -17.07
C ASP A 32 18.88 -4.12 -15.96
N LEU A 33 18.55 -4.58 -14.75
CA LEU A 33 18.15 -3.77 -13.58
C LEU A 33 16.93 -2.87 -13.83
N SER A 34 16.13 -3.14 -14.87
CA SER A 34 14.97 -2.30 -15.23
C SER A 34 13.83 -2.38 -14.23
N CYS A 35 13.55 -3.56 -13.67
CA CYS A 35 12.53 -3.76 -12.65
C CYS A 35 12.77 -5.04 -11.84
N ALA A 36 12.03 -5.21 -10.76
CA ALA A 36 12.05 -6.44 -9.99
C ALA A 36 11.42 -7.59 -10.79
N ARG A 37 11.86 -8.83 -10.50
CA ARG A 37 11.27 -10.05 -11.03
C ARG A 37 10.12 -10.52 -10.14
N GLY A 38 9.07 -11.06 -10.76
CA GLY A 38 7.93 -11.63 -10.05
C GLY A 38 8.00 -13.14 -9.86
N ASP A 39 8.75 -13.82 -10.70
CA ASP A 39 8.89 -15.29 -10.75
C ASP A 39 9.86 -15.87 -9.71
N ILE A 40 10.67 -15.03 -9.08
CA ILE A 40 11.60 -15.43 -8.00
C ILE A 40 11.16 -14.75 -6.70
N PRO A 41 11.06 -15.49 -5.59
CA PRO A 41 10.64 -14.92 -4.32
C PRO A 41 11.67 -13.94 -3.74
N ARG A 42 11.15 -12.92 -3.08
CA ARG A 42 11.93 -11.97 -2.29
C ARG A 42 12.36 -12.61 -0.97
N ALA A 43 13.61 -12.46 -0.59
CA ALA A 43 14.10 -12.91 0.70
C ALA A 43 14.19 -11.78 1.72
N TRP A 44 13.70 -12.04 2.93
CA TRP A 44 13.77 -11.16 4.08
C TRP A 44 14.67 -11.75 5.15
N PHE A 45 15.63 -10.97 5.63
CA PHE A 45 16.55 -11.34 6.70
C PHE A 45 16.24 -10.59 8.01
N GLY A 46 15.30 -9.65 7.98
CA GLY A 46 14.84 -8.88 9.12
C GLY A 46 13.37 -8.54 9.07
N SER A 47 12.78 -8.18 10.22
CA SER A 47 11.45 -7.61 10.27
C SER A 47 11.55 -6.08 10.28
N PRO A 48 11.08 -5.38 9.25
CA PRO A 48 11.06 -3.93 9.26
C PRO A 48 10.11 -3.34 10.31
N LEU A 49 9.26 -4.19 10.90
CA LEU A 49 8.15 -3.79 11.75
C LEU A 49 8.41 -3.92 13.25
N ARG A 50 9.51 -4.54 13.62
CA ARG A 50 9.95 -4.58 15.02
C ARG A 50 11.18 -3.72 15.15
N GLY A 51 11.00 -2.46 15.53
CA GLY A 51 12.02 -1.47 15.78
C GLY A 51 13.36 -1.80 15.14
N ALA A 52 13.69 -1.14 14.07
CA ALA A 52 14.82 -1.39 13.19
C ALA A 52 15.86 -2.34 13.78
N PHE A 53 15.83 -3.61 13.34
CA PHE A 53 16.94 -4.54 13.54
C PHE A 53 17.05 -5.29 14.88
N GLU A 54 16.10 -5.22 15.79
CA GLU A 54 16.07 -6.12 16.95
C GLU A 54 15.70 -7.56 16.50
N GLY A 55 16.64 -8.47 16.66
CA GLY A 55 16.46 -9.91 16.43
C GLY A 55 16.85 -10.44 15.06
N VAL A 56 17.48 -9.64 14.21
CA VAL A 56 18.25 -10.11 13.05
C VAL A 56 19.70 -10.05 13.43
N ASP A 57 20.35 -11.19 13.47
CA ASP A 57 21.80 -11.19 13.58
C ASP A 57 22.39 -10.82 12.20
N MET A 58 22.44 -9.53 11.94
CA MET A 58 23.04 -9.00 10.71
C MET A 58 24.56 -9.30 10.63
N LEU A 59 25.11 -9.79 11.72
CA LEU A 59 26.53 -10.14 11.80
C LEU A 59 26.82 -11.53 11.24
N ASP A 60 25.78 -12.33 10.94
CA ASP A 60 25.96 -13.65 10.31
C ASP A 60 26.40 -13.56 8.85
N ASN A 61 26.14 -12.44 8.17
CA ASN A 61 26.55 -12.26 6.77
C ASN A 61 27.97 -11.73 6.71
N GLU A 62 28.82 -12.32 5.87
CA GLU A 62 30.23 -11.97 5.80
C GLU A 62 30.78 -11.82 4.38
N TRP A 63 31.66 -10.88 4.18
CA TRP A 63 32.49 -10.80 2.99
C TRP A 63 33.60 -11.84 3.05
N VAL A 64 33.52 -12.84 2.19
CA VAL A 64 34.55 -13.90 2.04
C VAL A 64 35.73 -13.38 1.23
N SER A 65 35.45 -12.53 0.25
CA SER A 65 36.40 -11.81 -0.57
C SER A 65 35.80 -10.50 -1.04
N PRO A 66 36.52 -9.60 -1.71
CA PRO A 66 35.99 -8.35 -2.22
C PRO A 66 34.75 -8.49 -3.11
N ASN A 67 34.56 -9.65 -3.73
CA ASN A 67 33.49 -9.92 -4.68
C ASN A 67 32.54 -11.04 -4.25
N VAL A 68 32.71 -11.60 -3.05
CA VAL A 68 31.91 -12.74 -2.58
C VAL A 68 31.34 -12.42 -1.21
N LEU A 69 30.04 -12.23 -1.15
CA LEU A 69 29.26 -12.10 0.08
C LEU A 69 28.62 -13.45 0.40
N ARG A 70 28.90 -14.00 1.57
CA ARG A 70 28.20 -15.17 2.12
C ARG A 70 27.03 -14.68 2.96
N ILE A 71 25.84 -15.17 2.65
CA ILE A 71 24.58 -14.83 3.33
C ILE A 71 24.01 -16.06 3.98
N PHE A 72 23.59 -15.97 5.25
CA PHE A 72 22.99 -17.06 6.02
C PHE A 72 21.48 -16.80 6.20
N PRO A 73 20.63 -17.26 5.28
CA PRO A 73 19.19 -17.09 5.39
C PRO A 73 18.61 -17.99 6.48
N LYS A 74 17.68 -17.47 7.28
CA LYS A 74 16.99 -18.26 8.32
C LYS A 74 15.98 -19.26 7.77
N ARG A 75 15.65 -19.20 6.48
CA ARG A 75 14.77 -20.15 5.77
C ARG A 75 15.49 -20.65 4.53
N LYS A 76 15.08 -21.81 4.05
CA LYS A 76 15.55 -22.33 2.76
C LYS A 76 15.24 -21.31 1.66
N PHE A 77 16.26 -20.63 1.21
CA PHE A 77 16.20 -19.62 0.17
C PHE A 77 16.88 -20.11 -1.11
N ALA A 78 17.90 -20.96 -0.95
CA ALA A 78 18.73 -21.43 -2.07
C ALA A 78 17.95 -22.28 -3.09
N GLU A 79 16.88 -22.96 -2.66
CA GLU A 79 16.03 -23.78 -3.55
C GLU A 79 15.20 -22.90 -4.49
N ASP A 80 14.83 -21.69 -4.05
CA ASP A 80 13.99 -20.76 -4.81
C ASP A 80 14.80 -19.68 -5.54
N ALA A 81 16.13 -19.68 -5.40
CA ALA A 81 17.04 -18.68 -5.96
C ALA A 81 17.96 -19.32 -7.02
N PRO A 82 17.55 -19.38 -8.30
CA PRO A 82 18.36 -19.98 -9.34
C PRO A 82 19.75 -19.33 -9.44
N LEU A 83 20.76 -20.17 -9.68
CA LEU A 83 22.13 -19.70 -9.92
C LEU A 83 22.14 -18.73 -11.13
N GLY A 84 22.92 -17.67 -11.00
CA GLY A 84 23.01 -16.62 -12.05
C GLY A 84 21.94 -15.53 -11.95
N SER A 85 20.99 -15.65 -11.00
CA SER A 85 19.99 -14.59 -10.82
C SER A 85 20.59 -13.31 -10.27
N THR A 86 20.05 -12.18 -10.74
CA THR A 86 20.43 -10.83 -10.28
C THR A 86 19.57 -10.40 -9.11
N TYR A 87 20.19 -9.86 -8.06
CA TYR A 87 19.51 -9.40 -6.86
C TYR A 87 19.92 -7.98 -6.50
N ARG A 88 18.92 -7.17 -6.14
CA ARG A 88 19.14 -5.94 -5.40
C ARG A 88 19.27 -6.26 -3.91
N LEU A 89 20.35 -5.83 -3.32
CA LEU A 89 20.69 -6.06 -1.93
C LEU A 89 20.42 -4.76 -1.14
N LEU A 90 19.60 -4.84 -0.10
CA LEU A 90 19.29 -3.70 0.76
C LEU A 90 19.97 -3.85 2.10
N HIS A 91 20.73 -2.83 2.48
CA HIS A 91 21.40 -2.72 3.78
C HIS A 91 20.55 -1.95 4.80
N TYR A 92 19.55 -1.19 4.35
CA TYR A 92 18.67 -0.37 5.17
C TYR A 92 17.23 -0.58 4.77
N TYR A 93 16.33 -0.46 5.74
CA TYR A 93 14.90 -0.44 5.54
C TYR A 93 14.26 0.44 6.61
N TYR A 94 13.33 1.31 6.27
CA TYR A 94 12.71 2.27 7.17
C TYR A 94 13.70 3.11 8.00
N GLY A 95 14.77 3.57 7.38
CA GLY A 95 15.72 4.50 7.98
C GLY A 95 15.13 5.91 8.13
N LYS A 96 16.00 6.91 8.32
CA LYS A 96 15.53 8.31 8.38
C LYS A 96 14.97 8.76 7.04
N SER A 97 13.86 9.49 7.08
CA SER A 97 13.23 10.10 5.90
C SER A 97 14.12 11.15 5.25
N GLY A 98 13.99 11.29 3.94
CA GLY A 98 14.68 12.35 3.18
C GLY A 98 14.12 13.72 3.53
N ILE A 99 12.83 13.91 3.38
CA ILE A 99 12.10 15.11 3.79
C ILE A 99 11.02 14.69 4.80
N LYS A 100 10.94 15.38 5.93
CA LYS A 100 9.83 15.24 6.87
C LYS A 100 9.04 16.55 6.90
N MET A 101 7.74 16.45 6.64
CA MET A 101 6.79 17.56 6.73
C MET A 101 5.89 17.30 7.93
N GLU A 102 5.90 18.20 8.90
CA GLU A 102 5.17 18.02 10.15
C GLU A 102 4.57 19.34 10.62
N ALA A 103 3.26 19.36 10.81
CA ALA A 103 2.50 20.48 11.37
C ALA A 103 2.66 21.84 10.65
N ASN A 104 3.11 21.84 9.40
CA ASN A 104 3.15 23.07 8.59
C ASN A 104 1.80 23.31 7.92
N ARG A 105 1.62 24.53 7.41
CA ARG A 105 0.45 24.93 6.63
C ARG A 105 0.91 25.66 5.37
N HIS A 106 0.17 25.45 4.27
CA HIS A 106 0.41 26.11 2.98
C HIS A 106 1.84 25.91 2.45
N LEU A 107 2.31 24.65 2.46
CA LEU A 107 3.63 24.29 2.01
C LEU A 107 3.61 23.78 0.56
N THR A 108 4.48 24.32 -0.27
CA THR A 108 4.75 23.82 -1.62
C THR A 108 6.18 23.30 -1.69
N LEU A 109 6.35 22.07 -2.18
CA LEU A 109 7.61 21.56 -2.69
C LEU A 109 7.56 21.63 -4.21
N GLU A 110 8.53 22.26 -4.82
CA GLU A 110 8.55 22.49 -6.26
C GLU A 110 9.92 22.27 -6.87
N ASN A 111 9.99 21.58 -8.02
CA ASN A 111 11.23 21.31 -8.76
C ASN A 111 12.32 20.65 -7.91
N ILE A 112 11.97 19.53 -7.24
CA ILE A 112 12.88 18.79 -6.37
C ILE A 112 13.14 17.40 -6.94
N ASP A 113 14.41 17.02 -7.06
CA ASP A 113 14.84 15.65 -7.34
C ASP A 113 15.44 15.01 -6.08
N ILE A 114 14.86 13.90 -5.60
CA ILE A 114 15.40 13.06 -4.53
C ILE A 114 15.98 11.80 -5.19
N LEU A 115 17.30 11.73 -5.25
CA LEU A 115 18.00 10.67 -5.98
C LEU A 115 18.29 9.42 -5.13
N SER A 116 18.28 9.57 -3.81
CA SER A 116 18.54 8.45 -2.89
C SER A 116 18.06 8.76 -1.48
N CYS A 117 17.34 7.82 -0.88
CA CYS A 117 16.91 7.91 0.50
C CYS A 117 16.93 6.53 1.18
N ARG A 118 17.37 6.46 2.44
CA ARG A 118 17.44 5.21 3.21
C ARG A 118 16.18 4.92 4.05
N GLY A 119 15.08 5.57 3.78
CA GLY A 119 13.79 5.44 4.43
C GLY A 119 12.71 5.94 3.51
N HIS A 120 11.64 6.52 4.04
CA HIS A 120 10.66 7.23 3.22
C HIS A 120 11.33 8.41 2.52
N ALA A 121 11.10 8.59 1.23
CA ALA A 121 11.67 9.75 0.57
C ALA A 121 11.03 11.03 1.13
N ILE A 122 9.70 11.04 1.27
CA ILE A 122 8.96 12.12 1.92
C ILE A 122 7.98 11.52 2.93
N TYR A 123 8.04 11.99 4.16
CA TYR A 123 7.15 11.60 5.25
C TYR A 123 6.34 12.79 5.76
N VAL A 124 5.01 12.69 5.66
CA VAL A 124 4.06 13.74 6.06
C VAL A 124 3.28 13.28 7.27
N THR A 125 3.26 14.09 8.33
CA THR A 125 2.58 13.74 9.58
C THR A 125 2.21 14.98 10.39
N GLY A 126 1.75 14.78 11.62
CA GLY A 126 1.52 15.86 12.60
C GLY A 126 0.47 16.87 12.18
N GLU A 127 -0.56 16.42 11.46
CA GLU A 127 -1.61 17.31 10.95
C GLU A 127 -1.11 18.37 9.97
N GLN A 128 -0.12 18.03 9.14
CA GLN A 128 0.30 18.84 8.00
C GLN A 128 -0.93 19.30 7.20
N GLN A 129 -1.04 20.56 6.84
CA GLN A 129 -2.27 21.10 6.23
C GLN A 129 -1.98 21.88 4.94
N PHE A 130 -2.86 21.70 3.93
CA PHE A 130 -2.82 22.47 2.68
C PHE A 130 -1.46 22.50 2.03
N TRP A 131 -1.04 21.39 1.47
CA TRP A 131 0.27 21.23 0.88
C TRP A 131 0.21 20.65 -0.53
N GLN A 132 1.28 20.86 -1.28
CA GLN A 132 1.37 20.33 -2.63
C GLN A 132 2.80 20.06 -3.07
N TYR A 133 2.92 19.13 -4.02
CA TYR A 133 4.13 18.90 -4.80
C TYR A 133 3.89 19.28 -6.24
N ILE A 134 4.83 20.02 -6.84
CA ILE A 134 4.84 20.38 -8.25
C ILE A 134 6.20 19.95 -8.82
N ASN A 135 6.20 19.02 -9.78
CA ASN A 135 7.43 18.48 -10.35
C ASN A 135 8.45 18.02 -9.27
N VAL A 136 7.97 17.19 -8.32
CA VAL A 136 8.82 16.56 -7.31
C VAL A 136 9.06 15.11 -7.73
N ASN A 137 10.32 14.75 -7.88
CA ASN A 137 10.70 13.46 -8.42
C ASN A 137 11.53 12.66 -7.40
N VAL A 138 11.20 11.39 -7.25
CA VAL A 138 12.00 10.43 -6.48
C VAL A 138 12.42 9.33 -7.43
N ARG A 139 13.68 9.36 -7.86
CA ARG A 139 14.19 8.50 -8.92
C ARG A 139 15.71 8.30 -8.79
N PRO A 140 16.26 7.17 -9.25
CA PRO A 140 17.72 7.04 -9.35
C PRO A 140 18.30 8.11 -10.28
N PRO A 141 19.57 8.51 -10.08
CA PRO A 141 20.23 9.45 -10.99
C PRO A 141 20.35 8.86 -12.40
N ALA A 142 20.06 9.67 -13.42
CA ALA A 142 20.05 9.21 -14.81
C ALA A 142 21.42 8.73 -15.32
N ASN A 143 22.50 9.21 -14.73
CA ASN A 143 23.86 8.84 -15.10
C ASN A 143 24.41 7.62 -14.34
N ASP A 144 23.60 6.94 -13.51
CA ASP A 144 23.97 5.73 -12.80
C ASP A 144 22.99 4.59 -13.14
N PRO A 145 23.20 3.90 -14.27
CA PRO A 145 22.30 2.84 -14.72
C PRO A 145 22.30 1.61 -13.82
N LEU A 146 23.28 1.48 -12.93
CA LEU A 146 23.37 0.38 -11.99
C LEU A 146 22.58 0.63 -10.70
N ARG A 147 22.08 1.83 -10.47
CA ARG A 147 21.30 2.15 -9.29
C ARG A 147 19.83 1.73 -9.47
N ALA A 148 19.47 0.64 -8.83
CA ALA A 148 18.14 0.05 -8.89
C ALA A 148 17.25 0.40 -7.68
N VAL A 149 17.55 1.49 -6.95
CA VAL A 149 16.77 1.94 -5.80
C VAL A 149 16.91 3.45 -5.57
N SER A 150 15.80 4.12 -5.33
CA SER A 150 15.76 5.53 -4.93
C SER A 150 15.37 5.72 -3.47
N SER A 151 14.53 4.83 -2.91
CA SER A 151 14.22 4.81 -1.47
C SER A 151 14.10 3.38 -0.97
N THR A 152 14.36 3.18 0.33
CA THR A 152 14.28 1.85 0.96
C THR A 152 12.99 1.63 1.76
N ALA A 153 12.09 2.59 1.77
CA ALA A 153 10.71 2.52 2.25
C ALA A 153 9.82 3.24 1.24
N ASP A 154 8.60 3.64 1.61
CA ASP A 154 7.69 4.34 0.72
C ASP A 154 8.33 5.61 0.13
N HIS A 155 8.03 5.91 -1.10
CA HIS A 155 8.43 7.21 -1.64
C HIS A 155 7.71 8.33 -0.92
N HIS A 156 6.41 8.16 -0.71
CA HIS A 156 5.57 9.17 -0.12
C HIS A 156 4.64 8.52 0.91
N HIS A 157 4.84 8.82 2.18
CA HIS A 157 4.03 8.31 3.28
C HIS A 157 3.31 9.45 3.98
N VAL A 158 1.98 9.43 3.98
CA VAL A 158 1.13 10.44 4.61
C VAL A 158 0.31 9.81 5.72
N ALA A 159 0.56 10.26 6.93
CA ALA A 159 -0.22 9.88 8.10
C ALA A 159 -0.67 11.14 8.85
N ASN A 160 -1.97 11.23 9.15
CA ASN A 160 -2.55 12.33 9.93
C ASN A 160 -2.33 13.72 9.29
N SER A 161 -2.72 13.88 8.03
CA SER A 161 -2.74 15.15 7.30
C SER A 161 -4.13 15.78 7.34
N LYS A 162 -4.25 17.04 6.97
CA LYS A 162 -5.52 17.81 6.89
C LYS A 162 -5.58 18.71 5.66
N GLY A 163 -6.79 19.13 5.35
CA GLY A 163 -7.06 20.00 4.23
C GLY A 163 -6.89 19.31 2.88
N PHE A 164 -6.43 20.01 1.87
CA PHE A 164 -6.09 19.41 0.58
C PHE A 164 -4.62 18.98 0.53
N MET A 165 -4.35 17.99 -0.32
CA MET A 165 -3.01 17.65 -0.77
C MET A 165 -2.99 17.40 -2.28
N LYS A 166 -1.95 17.87 -2.96
CA LYS A 166 -1.84 17.74 -4.41
C LYS A 166 -0.46 17.24 -4.82
N LEU A 167 -0.45 16.32 -5.78
CA LEU A 167 0.73 15.84 -6.48
C LEU A 167 0.51 16.16 -7.96
N LEU A 168 1.31 17.05 -8.53
CA LEU A 168 1.14 17.55 -9.89
C LEU A 168 2.44 17.38 -10.69
N GLY A 169 2.40 16.61 -11.77
CA GLY A 169 3.55 16.38 -12.66
C GLY A 169 4.75 15.74 -11.96
N CYS A 170 4.52 14.84 -11.02
CA CYS A 170 5.57 14.19 -10.22
C CYS A 170 5.95 12.83 -10.80
N ALA A 171 7.20 12.40 -10.58
CA ALA A 171 7.66 11.08 -10.98
C ALA A 171 8.30 10.32 -9.82
N PHE A 172 7.78 9.12 -9.55
CA PHE A 172 8.22 8.26 -8.46
C PHE A 172 8.59 6.89 -9.01
N THR A 173 9.87 6.53 -8.90
CA THR A 173 10.35 5.30 -9.53
C THR A 173 11.42 4.57 -8.70
N MET A 174 11.45 3.24 -8.78
CA MET A 174 12.45 2.37 -8.15
C MET A 174 12.42 2.39 -6.62
N GLY A 175 11.25 2.53 -6.03
CA GLY A 175 11.06 2.39 -4.58
C GLY A 175 11.10 0.95 -4.10
N ASN A 176 11.46 0.77 -2.83
CA ASN A 176 11.53 -0.56 -2.23
C ASN A 176 10.28 -0.93 -1.41
N ASP A 177 9.32 -0.06 -1.34
CA ASP A 177 8.00 -0.26 -0.73
C ASP A 177 6.93 0.42 -1.58
N ASP A 178 5.82 0.87 -0.99
CA ASP A 178 4.77 1.57 -1.70
C ASP A 178 5.28 2.87 -2.34
N CYS A 179 4.75 3.21 -3.49
CA CYS A 179 5.03 4.51 -4.03
C CYS A 179 4.38 5.60 -3.19
N GLY A 180 3.10 5.42 -2.86
CA GLY A 180 2.38 6.32 -1.97
C GLY A 180 1.47 5.56 -1.03
N ASN A 181 1.50 5.94 0.26
CA ASN A 181 0.57 5.46 1.29
C ASN A 181 -0.10 6.68 1.94
N PHE A 182 -1.42 6.76 1.84
CA PHE A 182 -2.22 7.93 2.29
C PHE A 182 -3.28 7.49 3.28
N HIS A 183 -3.10 7.82 4.55
CA HIS A 183 -4.03 7.42 5.60
C HIS A 183 -4.00 8.34 6.82
N ASP A 184 -4.97 8.17 7.69
CA ASP A 184 -4.86 8.46 9.12
C ASP A 184 -4.81 7.14 9.88
N ASN A 185 -4.33 7.18 11.11
CA ASN A 185 -4.37 5.99 11.96
C ASN A 185 -5.74 5.87 12.62
N SER A 186 -6.31 4.68 12.58
CA SER A 186 -7.45 4.25 13.38
C SER A 186 -6.97 3.47 14.62
N TYR A 187 -7.88 2.97 15.42
CA TYR A 187 -7.57 2.22 16.62
C TYR A 187 -8.52 1.03 16.77
N PHE A 188 -8.00 -0.10 17.18
CA PHE A 188 -8.82 -1.23 17.55
C PHE A 188 -8.70 -1.46 19.06
N GLY A 189 -9.80 -1.22 19.76
CA GLY A 189 -9.87 -1.27 21.22
C GLY A 189 -11.02 -2.12 21.73
N LYS A 190 -10.94 -2.51 22.99
CA LYS A 190 -12.00 -3.27 23.68
C LYS A 190 -12.41 -2.58 24.96
N ARG A 191 -13.62 -2.88 25.42
CA ARG A 191 -14.16 -2.39 26.68
C ARG A 191 -13.29 -2.88 27.84
N GLY A 192 -12.94 -1.96 28.75
CA GLY A 192 -12.28 -2.28 30.02
C GLY A 192 -13.26 -2.74 31.11
N GLY A 193 -12.75 -3.01 32.28
CA GLY A 193 -13.60 -3.29 33.47
C GLY A 193 -14.45 -2.08 33.88
N ASP A 194 -13.91 -0.87 33.75
CA ASP A 194 -14.68 0.37 33.83
C ASP A 194 -15.37 0.61 32.47
N PRO A 195 -16.69 0.83 32.43
CA PRO A 195 -17.43 1.03 31.19
C PRO A 195 -17.01 2.30 30.42
N CYS A 196 -16.34 3.25 31.05
CA CYS A 196 -15.81 4.45 30.42
C CYS A 196 -14.36 4.30 29.95
N VAL A 197 -13.79 3.09 29.98
CA VAL A 197 -12.40 2.85 29.61
C VAL A 197 -12.31 1.95 28.39
N LEU A 198 -11.59 2.43 27.38
CA LEU A 198 -11.21 1.70 26.19
C LEU A 198 -9.74 1.25 26.30
N LEU A 199 -9.50 -0.05 26.13
CA LEU A 199 -8.19 -0.69 26.20
C LEU A 199 -7.72 -1.12 24.80
N PRO A 200 -6.40 -1.19 24.52
CA PRO A 200 -5.92 -1.70 23.23
C PRO A 200 -6.28 -3.17 23.04
N ALA A 201 -6.68 -3.49 21.81
CA ALA A 201 -6.95 -4.86 21.36
C ALA A 201 -6.06 -5.28 20.17
N ASN A 202 -5.15 -4.43 19.76
CA ASN A 202 -4.12 -4.72 18.75
C ASN A 202 -2.71 -4.67 19.33
N LEU A 203 -1.71 -5.15 18.58
CA LEU A 203 -0.32 -5.22 19.04
C LEU A 203 0.41 -3.88 19.08
N ARG A 204 -0.13 -2.82 18.46
CA ARG A 204 0.53 -1.50 18.40
C ARG A 204 0.07 -0.52 19.50
N GLY A 205 -0.93 -0.92 20.27
CA GLY A 205 -1.48 -0.04 21.31
C GLY A 205 -2.01 1.27 20.71
N ILE A 206 -1.97 2.33 21.50
CA ILE A 206 -2.45 3.67 21.11
C ILE A 206 -1.43 4.51 20.32
N GLY A 207 -0.18 4.03 20.19
CA GLY A 207 0.94 4.85 19.72
C GLY A 207 0.72 5.54 18.38
N LEU A 208 0.33 4.80 17.35
CA LEU A 208 0.10 5.36 16.02
C LEU A 208 -1.20 6.16 15.94
N PHE A 209 -2.22 5.75 16.66
CA PHE A 209 -3.49 6.49 16.75
C PHE A 209 -3.30 7.86 17.39
N SER A 210 -2.38 7.96 18.33
CA SER A 210 -2.00 9.21 19.01
C SER A 210 -3.22 10.02 19.47
N PRO A 211 -4.10 9.43 20.33
CA PRO A 211 -5.31 10.10 20.79
C PRO A 211 -4.96 11.25 21.75
N LYS A 212 -5.82 12.27 21.80
CA LYS A 212 -5.64 13.43 22.66
C LYS A 212 -6.91 13.72 23.47
N PRO A 213 -6.81 14.18 24.72
CA PRO A 213 -7.97 14.67 25.46
C PRO A 213 -8.71 15.75 24.69
N GLY A 214 -10.05 15.71 24.72
CA GLY A 214 -10.94 16.59 23.99
C GLY A 214 -11.29 16.12 22.56
N GLU A 215 -10.55 15.16 21.97
CA GLU A 215 -10.94 14.57 20.68
C GLU A 215 -12.20 13.71 20.84
N GLU A 216 -13.06 13.75 19.84
CA GLU A 216 -14.26 12.94 19.79
C GLU A 216 -13.99 11.68 18.94
N LEU A 217 -14.44 10.54 19.48
CA LEU A 217 -14.38 9.24 18.81
C LEU A 217 -15.76 8.80 18.36
N GLU A 218 -15.79 8.12 17.22
CA GLU A 218 -16.91 7.33 16.73
C GLU A 218 -16.50 5.86 16.71
N LEU A 219 -17.40 4.99 17.18
CA LEU A 219 -17.13 3.57 17.31
C LEU A 219 -17.98 2.76 16.34
N PHE A 220 -17.35 1.74 15.80
CA PHE A 220 -17.99 0.65 15.07
C PHE A 220 -17.66 -0.67 15.77
N GLN A 221 -18.54 -1.66 15.61
CA GLN A 221 -18.22 -3.02 16.03
C GLN A 221 -17.04 -3.58 15.18
N ASP A 222 -16.53 -4.72 15.52
CA ASP A 222 -15.39 -5.34 14.83
C ASP A 222 -15.71 -5.78 13.38
N ASP A 223 -17.00 -5.80 13.00
CA ASP A 223 -17.50 -6.03 11.64
C ASP A 223 -17.86 -4.72 10.90
N TYR A 224 -17.44 -3.57 11.43
CA TYR A 224 -17.79 -2.22 10.96
C TYR A 224 -19.29 -1.88 11.01
N SER A 225 -20.14 -2.68 11.63
CA SER A 225 -21.52 -2.26 11.90
C SER A 225 -21.52 -1.08 12.89
N PRO A 226 -22.43 -0.10 12.71
CA PRO A 226 -22.48 1.08 13.59
C PRO A 226 -22.72 0.69 15.02
N ALA A 227 -21.86 1.14 15.93
CA ALA A 227 -22.10 1.05 17.37
C ALA A 227 -23.04 2.17 17.87
N ASN A 228 -23.40 3.13 16.99
CA ASN A 228 -24.24 4.30 17.29
C ASN A 228 -23.75 5.07 18.53
N TRP A 229 -22.46 5.18 18.67
CA TRP A 229 -21.82 5.82 19.82
C TRP A 229 -20.76 6.82 19.38
N ARG A 230 -20.80 8.01 19.98
CA ARG A 230 -19.75 9.02 19.89
C ARG A 230 -19.50 9.57 21.27
N GLY A 231 -18.24 9.74 21.64
CA GLY A 231 -17.87 10.30 22.93
C GLY A 231 -16.50 10.95 22.89
N LYS A 232 -16.21 11.77 23.90
CA LYS A 232 -14.96 12.52 23.98
C LYS A 232 -13.94 11.80 24.87
N ILE A 233 -12.69 11.92 24.47
CA ILE A 233 -11.57 11.50 25.29
C ILE A 233 -11.39 12.50 26.43
N VAL A 234 -11.49 12.06 27.68
CA VAL A 234 -11.30 12.89 28.87
C VAL A 234 -9.85 12.85 29.34
N LYS A 235 -9.27 11.65 29.35
CA LYS A 235 -7.90 11.40 29.85
C LYS A 235 -7.28 10.23 29.13
N ILE A 236 -5.96 10.24 29.05
CA ILE A 236 -5.14 9.10 28.62
C ILE A 236 -4.19 8.77 29.77
N ASP A 237 -4.07 7.47 30.08
CA ASP A 237 -3.19 6.98 31.12
C ASP A 237 -2.53 5.67 30.64
N GLY A 238 -1.27 5.77 30.27
CA GLY A 238 -0.60 4.72 29.52
C GLY A 238 -1.34 4.40 28.23
N GLU A 239 -1.80 3.17 28.09
CA GLU A 239 -2.58 2.72 26.91
C GLU A 239 -4.10 2.79 27.13
N LYS A 240 -4.57 3.30 28.29
CA LYS A 240 -5.99 3.43 28.61
C LYS A 240 -6.54 4.76 28.13
N ILE A 241 -7.62 4.71 27.37
CA ILE A 241 -8.37 5.89 26.94
C ILE A 241 -9.63 6.01 27.79
N PHE A 242 -9.73 7.07 28.59
CA PHE A 242 -10.90 7.39 29.41
C PHE A 242 -11.86 8.30 28.63
N LEU A 243 -13.12 7.95 28.66
CA LEU A 243 -14.19 8.58 27.88
C LEU A 243 -15.19 9.29 28.78
N ASP A 244 -15.87 10.28 28.21
CA ASP A 244 -16.86 11.12 28.91
C ASP A 244 -18.17 10.39 29.21
N LYS A 245 -18.38 9.21 28.65
CA LYS A 245 -19.56 8.37 28.86
C LYS A 245 -19.29 6.89 28.61
N PRO A 246 -20.14 6.00 29.15
CA PRO A 246 -19.97 4.56 29.00
C PRO A 246 -19.94 4.11 27.53
N LEU A 247 -19.06 3.15 27.24
CA LEU A 247 -19.00 2.43 25.97
C LEU A 247 -20.27 1.61 25.76
N PRO A 248 -20.71 1.43 24.51
CA PRO A 248 -21.86 0.60 24.18
C PRO A 248 -21.56 -0.88 24.42
N GLU A 249 -22.55 -1.73 24.23
CA GLU A 249 -22.36 -3.18 24.23
C GLU A 249 -21.35 -3.57 23.13
N GLN A 250 -20.34 -4.35 23.49
CA GLN A 250 -19.37 -4.90 22.58
C GLN A 250 -19.90 -6.24 22.04
N LYS A 251 -20.13 -6.35 20.73
CA LYS A 251 -20.71 -7.55 20.09
C LYS A 251 -19.65 -8.54 19.61
N GLY A 252 -18.43 -8.14 19.47
CA GLY A 252 -17.34 -8.98 18.97
C GLY A 252 -16.09 -8.83 19.82
N GLU A 253 -14.93 -8.84 19.17
CA GLU A 253 -13.63 -8.80 19.84
C GLU A 253 -13.23 -7.39 20.32
N GLY A 254 -13.92 -6.36 19.81
CA GLY A 254 -13.63 -4.98 20.13
C GLY A 254 -14.39 -3.99 19.27
N PHE A 255 -13.89 -2.75 19.27
CA PHE A 255 -14.42 -1.65 18.48
C PHE A 255 -13.35 -1.14 17.53
N VAL A 256 -13.75 -0.86 16.30
CA VAL A 256 -12.95 -0.04 15.39
C VAL A 256 -13.25 1.42 15.67
N CYS A 257 -12.25 2.16 16.11
CA CYS A 257 -12.38 3.51 16.59
C CYS A 257 -11.81 4.51 15.60
N PHE A 258 -12.60 5.50 15.23
CA PHE A 258 -12.19 6.60 14.38
C PHE A 258 -12.33 7.92 15.13
N LYS A 259 -11.45 8.86 14.81
CA LYS A 259 -11.67 10.25 15.19
C LYS A 259 -12.77 10.82 14.31
N THR A 260 -13.81 11.46 14.86
CA THR A 260 -14.91 12.05 14.09
C THR A 260 -14.41 13.13 13.14
N ARG A 261 -13.33 13.78 13.52
CA ARG A 261 -12.61 14.72 12.68
C ARG A 261 -11.51 14.02 11.89
N TYR A 262 -11.91 13.19 10.93
CA TYR A 262 -10.98 12.59 9.99
C TYR A 262 -10.16 13.66 9.25
N GLY A 263 -8.85 13.46 9.13
CA GLY A 263 -7.90 14.46 8.66
C GLY A 263 -7.48 14.30 7.20
N THR A 264 -6.95 13.13 6.82
CA THR A 264 -6.40 12.87 5.49
C THR A 264 -7.50 12.71 4.44
N ARG A 265 -7.65 13.72 3.58
CA ARG A 265 -8.69 13.83 2.57
C ARG A 265 -8.36 14.89 1.52
N ASN A 266 -9.23 15.03 0.51
CA ASN A 266 -9.08 16.00 -0.58
C ASN A 266 -7.74 15.83 -1.31
N ILE A 267 -7.51 14.60 -1.80
CA ILE A 267 -6.28 14.20 -2.48
C ILE A 267 -6.46 14.41 -3.98
N ILE A 268 -5.55 15.16 -4.60
CA ILE A 268 -5.48 15.32 -6.05
C ILE A 268 -4.12 14.81 -6.52
N VAL A 269 -4.12 13.82 -7.39
CA VAL A 269 -2.93 13.27 -8.05
C VAL A 269 -3.14 13.40 -9.56
N ARG A 270 -2.34 14.22 -10.23
CA ARG A 270 -2.51 14.52 -11.64
C ARG A 270 -1.19 14.52 -12.39
N ASP A 271 -1.21 13.95 -13.61
CA ASP A 271 -0.08 13.96 -14.53
C ASP A 271 1.21 13.38 -13.91
N CYS A 272 1.07 12.31 -13.09
CA CYS A 272 2.15 11.70 -12.32
C CYS A 272 2.52 10.31 -12.84
N ASP A 273 3.78 9.93 -12.61
CA ASP A 273 4.32 8.61 -12.93
C ASP A 273 4.65 7.81 -11.66
N PHE A 274 4.12 6.58 -11.56
CA PHE A 274 4.34 5.65 -10.47
C PHE A 274 4.82 4.32 -11.06
N VAL A 275 6.14 4.08 -11.04
CA VAL A 275 6.70 2.99 -11.85
C VAL A 275 7.80 2.22 -11.10
N ARG A 276 7.76 0.87 -11.19
CA ARG A 276 8.84 -0.02 -10.73
C ARG A 276 9.04 -0.06 -9.22
N HIS A 277 7.94 -0.16 -8.49
CA HIS A 277 7.97 -0.32 -7.03
C HIS A 277 7.93 -1.79 -6.62
N THR A 278 8.57 -2.12 -5.52
CA THR A 278 8.58 -3.50 -5.01
C THR A 278 7.42 -3.80 -4.05
N ALA A 279 6.46 -2.91 -3.96
CA ALA A 279 5.16 -3.13 -3.32
C ALA A 279 4.05 -2.57 -4.23
N ARG A 280 3.26 -1.63 -3.76
CA ARG A 280 2.10 -1.07 -4.48
C ARG A 280 2.46 0.26 -5.14
N GLY A 281 1.71 0.65 -6.16
CA GLY A 281 1.73 2.02 -6.66
C GLY A 281 1.17 2.96 -5.59
N LEU A 282 -0.15 3.06 -5.47
CA LEU A 282 -0.79 3.87 -4.44
C LEU A 282 -1.65 3.01 -3.50
N LEU A 283 -1.40 3.13 -2.21
CA LEU A 283 -2.24 2.62 -1.13
C LEU A 283 -3.02 3.80 -0.55
N ILE A 284 -4.34 3.79 -0.69
CA ILE A 284 -5.18 4.92 -0.33
C ILE A 284 -6.29 4.47 0.63
N LEU A 285 -6.28 5.09 1.80
CA LEU A 285 -7.20 4.85 2.88
C LEU A 285 -7.79 6.20 3.34
N ALA A 286 -8.29 6.96 2.38
CA ALA A 286 -8.68 8.35 2.55
C ALA A 286 -9.94 8.69 1.74
N LYS A 287 -10.53 9.86 1.99
CA LYS A 287 -11.74 10.36 1.34
C LYS A 287 -11.44 11.46 0.33
N ASP A 288 -12.38 11.67 -0.59
CA ASP A 288 -12.32 12.75 -1.58
C ASP A 288 -11.03 12.70 -2.41
N VAL A 289 -10.89 11.65 -3.23
CA VAL A 289 -9.68 11.33 -3.99
C VAL A 289 -9.90 11.50 -5.48
N THR A 290 -9.02 12.21 -6.15
CA THR A 290 -8.97 12.29 -7.62
C THR A 290 -7.60 11.91 -8.12
N ILE A 291 -7.54 10.87 -8.97
CA ILE A 291 -6.34 10.42 -9.66
C ILE A 291 -6.61 10.55 -11.16
N GLU A 292 -5.85 11.38 -11.84
CA GLU A 292 -6.15 11.77 -13.21
C GLU A 292 -4.89 11.81 -14.08
N ASN A 293 -4.97 11.23 -15.29
CA ASN A 293 -3.90 11.23 -16.30
C ASN A 293 -2.55 10.70 -15.77
N CYS A 294 -2.57 9.71 -14.89
CA CYS A 294 -1.37 9.14 -14.29
C CYS A 294 -0.94 7.85 -15.00
N ARG A 295 0.35 7.51 -14.88
CA ARG A 295 0.90 6.24 -15.38
C ARG A 295 1.35 5.38 -14.21
N PHE A 296 0.94 4.10 -14.23
CA PHE A 296 1.34 3.07 -13.28
C PHE A 296 2.00 1.93 -14.04
N GLY A 297 3.06 1.36 -13.49
CA GLY A 297 3.66 0.23 -14.16
C GLY A 297 4.79 -0.47 -13.42
N TYR A 298 4.86 -1.79 -13.62
CA TYR A 298 5.91 -2.64 -13.09
C TYR A 298 5.96 -2.69 -11.56
N GLU A 299 4.81 -2.49 -10.88
CA GLU A 299 4.68 -2.71 -9.44
C GLU A 299 4.61 -4.20 -9.14
N GLN A 300 5.22 -4.63 -8.04
CA GLN A 300 5.17 -6.04 -7.66
C GLN A 300 3.81 -6.50 -7.15
N HIS A 301 3.03 -5.61 -6.50
CA HIS A 301 1.80 -6.03 -5.80
C HIS A 301 0.52 -5.32 -6.27
N GLY A 302 0.54 -4.71 -7.45
CA GLY A 302 -0.59 -3.98 -8.03
C GLY A 302 -0.43 -2.46 -7.96
N SER A 303 -1.22 -1.76 -8.75
CA SER A 303 -1.08 -0.30 -8.95
C SER A 303 -1.81 0.51 -7.90
N ILE A 304 -3.12 0.29 -7.73
CA ILE A 304 -3.94 1.02 -6.77
C ILE A 304 -4.65 0.05 -5.83
N LYS A 305 -4.52 0.33 -4.55
CA LYS A 305 -5.31 -0.33 -3.52
C LYS A 305 -6.09 0.71 -2.72
N PHE A 306 -7.39 0.60 -2.79
CA PHE A 306 -8.33 1.21 -1.86
C PHE A 306 -8.58 0.19 -0.76
N GLU A 307 -7.74 0.23 0.26
CA GLU A 307 -7.86 -0.68 1.37
C GLU A 307 -7.79 0.07 2.70
N THR A 308 -8.58 -0.36 3.65
CA THR A 308 -8.65 0.22 4.98
C THR A 308 -9.09 -0.85 5.96
N GLY A 309 -8.86 -0.63 7.22
CA GLY A 309 -9.33 -1.56 8.23
C GLY A 309 -8.38 -1.74 9.40
N TYR A 310 -8.52 -2.88 10.06
CA TYR A 310 -7.66 -3.27 11.15
C TYR A 310 -7.25 -4.73 11.01
N THR A 311 -6.06 -5.04 11.49
CA THR A 311 -5.63 -6.42 11.70
C THR A 311 -5.26 -6.62 13.16
N LYS A 312 -5.47 -7.81 13.69
CA LYS A 312 -5.08 -8.15 15.07
C LYS A 312 -3.60 -7.90 15.33
N ARG A 313 -2.79 -7.93 14.29
CA ARG A 313 -1.33 -7.88 14.45
C ARG A 313 -0.74 -6.48 14.34
N GLN A 314 -1.15 -5.67 13.37
CA GLN A 314 -0.33 -4.50 13.08
C GLN A 314 -1.05 -3.26 12.56
N TRP A 315 -1.93 -3.40 11.58
CA TRP A 315 -2.37 -2.27 10.80
C TRP A 315 -3.74 -1.80 11.27
N CYS A 316 -3.82 -0.55 11.69
CA CYS A 316 -5.05 0.17 11.93
C CYS A 316 -4.92 1.49 11.18
N GLU A 317 -5.15 1.42 9.87
CA GLU A 317 -4.93 2.53 8.94
C GLU A 317 -6.23 2.88 8.23
N GLY A 318 -6.46 4.17 8.09
CA GLY A 318 -7.58 4.73 7.35
C GLY A 318 -8.92 4.73 8.09
N TYR A 319 -9.79 5.58 7.57
CA TYR A 319 -11.19 5.68 8.00
C TYR A 319 -12.14 4.95 7.05
N GLY A 320 -11.68 4.63 5.89
CA GLY A 320 -12.44 4.16 4.75
C GLY A 320 -12.06 4.94 3.50
N VAL A 321 -12.58 4.52 2.37
CA VAL A 321 -12.46 5.24 1.11
C VAL A 321 -13.86 5.67 0.68
N ASP A 322 -14.06 6.95 0.49
CA ASP A 322 -15.35 7.49 0.08
C ASP A 322 -15.14 8.63 -0.91
N ASN A 323 -15.89 8.61 -2.01
CA ASN A 323 -15.78 9.61 -3.07
C ASN A 323 -14.39 9.60 -3.73
N ALA A 324 -14.09 8.55 -4.50
CA ALA A 324 -12.83 8.40 -5.22
C ALA A 324 -13.07 8.30 -6.74
N VAL A 325 -12.28 9.03 -7.52
CA VAL A 325 -12.30 9.00 -8.99
C VAL A 325 -10.91 8.72 -9.52
N VAL A 326 -10.81 7.72 -10.40
CA VAL A 326 -9.60 7.37 -11.15
C VAL A 326 -9.94 7.44 -12.63
N ARG A 327 -9.34 8.37 -13.37
CA ARG A 327 -9.69 8.56 -14.78
C ARG A 327 -8.51 8.94 -15.67
N GLY A 328 -8.58 8.50 -16.93
CA GLY A 328 -7.59 8.82 -17.94
C GLY A 328 -6.19 8.26 -17.66
N CYS A 329 -6.10 7.25 -16.77
CA CYS A 329 -4.84 6.66 -16.34
C CYS A 329 -4.44 5.47 -17.21
N VAL A 330 -3.13 5.20 -17.26
CA VAL A 330 -2.55 4.05 -17.95
C VAL A 330 -1.91 3.12 -16.91
N PHE A 331 -2.29 1.85 -16.96
CA PHE A 331 -1.78 0.78 -16.10
C PHE A 331 -1.08 -0.25 -16.98
N ARG A 332 0.19 -0.57 -16.67
CA ARG A 332 0.96 -1.54 -17.48
C ARG A 332 1.78 -2.47 -16.59
N MET A 333 1.63 -3.77 -16.79
CA MET A 333 2.39 -4.80 -16.09
C MET A 333 2.38 -4.62 -14.56
N CYS A 334 1.24 -4.29 -14.00
CA CYS A 334 1.09 -4.18 -12.56
C CYS A 334 0.87 -5.55 -11.92
N ASN A 335 1.27 -5.69 -10.66
CA ASN A 335 1.30 -6.97 -9.94
C ASN A 335 2.21 -8.04 -10.59
N ILE A 336 3.43 -7.66 -10.97
CA ILE A 336 4.37 -8.57 -11.64
C ILE A 336 4.77 -9.79 -10.81
N SER A 337 4.62 -9.75 -9.48
CA SER A 337 4.86 -10.91 -8.60
C SER A 337 3.75 -11.94 -8.62
N GLY A 338 2.63 -11.68 -9.31
CA GLY A 338 1.47 -12.57 -9.30
C GLY A 338 0.85 -12.76 -7.92
N ARG A 339 1.02 -11.79 -7.00
CA ARG A 339 0.48 -11.91 -5.65
C ARG A 339 -1.03 -11.97 -5.66
N ALA A 340 -1.55 -13.12 -5.25
CA ALA A 340 -2.98 -13.32 -5.10
C ALA A 340 -3.49 -12.75 -3.78
N SER A 341 -4.75 -12.33 -3.77
CA SER A 341 -5.54 -11.97 -2.61
C SER A 341 -6.97 -12.42 -2.85
N GLN A 342 -7.58 -13.00 -1.84
CA GLN A 342 -8.94 -13.55 -1.94
C GLN A 342 -9.12 -14.57 -3.09
N GLY A 343 -8.05 -15.28 -3.43
CA GLY A 343 -8.01 -16.29 -4.48
C GLY A 343 -7.67 -15.77 -5.89
N PHE A 344 -7.44 -14.47 -6.07
CA PHE A 344 -7.16 -13.88 -7.38
C PHE A 344 -5.87 -13.07 -7.41
N VAL A 345 -5.12 -13.23 -8.47
CA VAL A 345 -4.11 -12.25 -8.92
C VAL A 345 -4.87 -11.09 -9.57
N ARG A 346 -4.57 -9.85 -9.21
CA ARG A 346 -5.28 -8.66 -9.70
C ARG A 346 -4.39 -7.43 -9.68
N ASP A 347 -4.71 -6.44 -10.49
CA ASP A 347 -4.05 -5.13 -10.45
C ASP A 347 -4.68 -4.23 -9.37
N ILE A 348 -5.92 -3.82 -9.57
CA ILE A 348 -6.66 -2.96 -8.65
C ILE A 348 -7.30 -3.79 -7.53
N MET A 349 -7.28 -3.28 -6.30
CA MET A 349 -7.94 -3.92 -5.17
C MET A 349 -8.79 -2.93 -4.38
N LEU A 350 -10.05 -3.30 -4.14
CA LEU A 350 -10.97 -2.66 -3.20
C LEU A 350 -11.32 -3.70 -2.12
N ALA A 351 -10.81 -3.53 -0.90
CA ALA A 351 -11.11 -4.45 0.20
C ALA A 351 -10.83 -3.82 1.57
N ALA A 352 -11.51 -4.29 2.61
CA ALA A 352 -11.17 -3.97 3.98
C ALA A 352 -10.27 -5.05 4.58
N TYR A 353 -9.25 -4.64 5.32
CA TYR A 353 -8.49 -5.52 6.21
C TYR A 353 -9.25 -5.64 7.53
N MET A 354 -9.65 -6.86 7.84
CA MET A 354 -10.28 -7.18 9.10
C MET A 354 -9.30 -7.96 9.99
N LYS A 355 -9.72 -8.95 10.70
CA LYS A 355 -8.88 -9.73 11.65
C LYS A 355 -7.63 -10.34 11.01
N THR A 356 -7.68 -10.64 9.73
CA THR A 356 -6.57 -11.18 8.95
C THR A 356 -6.42 -10.42 7.64
N ASP A 357 -5.23 -10.41 7.09
CA ASP A 357 -4.80 -9.63 5.93
C ASP A 357 -4.80 -10.45 4.63
N PRO A 358 -5.43 -9.99 3.58
CA PRO A 358 -6.84 -9.66 3.50
C PRO A 358 -7.67 -10.96 3.51
N SER A 359 -8.76 -10.98 4.27
CA SER A 359 -9.61 -12.16 4.35
C SER A 359 -10.74 -12.12 3.33
N ASP A 360 -11.38 -13.28 3.08
CA ASP A 360 -12.62 -13.36 2.32
C ASP A 360 -13.79 -12.75 3.11
N GLU A 361 -13.66 -12.65 4.43
CA GLU A 361 -14.63 -11.99 5.30
C GLU A 361 -14.49 -10.48 5.14
N GLN A 362 -15.57 -9.84 4.69
CA GLN A 362 -15.63 -8.40 4.49
C GLN A 362 -16.68 -7.78 5.42
N PRO A 363 -16.55 -6.48 5.75
CA PRO A 363 -17.50 -5.83 6.64
C PRO A 363 -18.92 -5.84 6.07
N ALA A 364 -19.89 -6.12 6.93
CA ALA A 364 -21.32 -6.03 6.57
C ALA A 364 -21.73 -4.60 6.22
N CYS A 365 -21.07 -3.62 6.84
CA CYS A 365 -21.26 -2.20 6.53
C CYS A 365 -20.07 -1.69 5.70
N PRO A 366 -20.25 -1.44 4.39
CA PRO A 366 -19.15 -1.01 3.52
C PRO A 366 -18.50 0.29 3.98
N ILE A 367 -17.16 0.27 4.07
CA ILE A 367 -16.33 1.45 4.35
C ILE A 367 -15.53 1.90 3.12
N ILE A 368 -15.67 1.17 2.00
CA ILE A 368 -15.17 1.57 0.69
C ILE A 368 -16.38 1.79 -0.21
N LYS A 369 -16.61 3.04 -0.61
CA LYS A 369 -17.82 3.40 -1.35
C LYS A 369 -17.64 4.62 -2.24
N ASN A 370 -18.58 4.75 -3.19
CA ASN A 370 -18.63 5.86 -4.15
C ASN A 370 -17.33 5.98 -4.96
N VAL A 371 -16.93 4.88 -5.61
CA VAL A 371 -15.66 4.78 -6.34
C VAL A 371 -15.92 4.66 -7.84
N LEU A 372 -15.26 5.49 -8.62
CA LEU A 372 -15.37 5.50 -10.08
C LEU A 372 -13.99 5.28 -10.73
N PHE A 373 -13.92 4.28 -11.62
CA PHE A 373 -12.81 4.10 -12.57
C PHE A 373 -13.34 4.29 -13.98
N GLU A 374 -12.92 5.34 -14.67
CA GLU A 374 -13.43 5.62 -16.01
C GLU A 374 -12.34 6.05 -17.00
N ASN A 375 -12.51 5.65 -18.28
CA ASN A 375 -11.63 6.06 -19.37
C ASN A 375 -10.15 5.72 -19.11
N ASN A 376 -9.88 4.61 -18.42
CA ASN A 376 -8.52 4.14 -18.16
C ASN A 376 -8.10 3.07 -19.18
N LYS A 377 -6.78 2.85 -19.31
CA LYS A 377 -6.21 1.83 -20.17
C LYS A 377 -5.36 0.86 -19.38
N PHE A 378 -5.63 -0.43 -19.53
CA PHE A 378 -4.91 -1.51 -18.86
C PHE A 378 -4.17 -2.34 -19.91
N TYR A 379 -2.87 -2.50 -19.74
CA TYR A 379 -2.00 -3.26 -20.63
C TYR A 379 -1.22 -4.32 -19.88
N ASP A 380 -1.00 -5.47 -20.54
CA ASP A 380 -0.08 -6.51 -20.05
C ASP A 380 -0.42 -6.97 -18.62
N LEU A 381 -1.69 -7.23 -18.34
CA LEU A 381 -2.17 -7.64 -17.02
C LEU A 381 -1.64 -9.02 -16.65
N HIS A 382 -1.29 -9.23 -15.38
CA HIS A 382 -0.96 -10.56 -14.84
C HIS A 382 -2.23 -11.38 -14.52
N GLY A 383 -3.28 -10.72 -14.02
CA GLY A 383 -4.52 -11.36 -13.64
C GLY A 383 -5.75 -10.48 -13.94
N LEU A 384 -6.65 -10.35 -12.99
CA LEU A 384 -7.81 -9.48 -13.09
C LEU A 384 -7.42 -8.01 -13.20
N VAL A 385 -8.27 -7.21 -13.85
CA VAL A 385 -8.26 -5.75 -13.72
C VAL A 385 -8.47 -5.37 -12.27
N ALA A 386 -9.52 -5.90 -11.63
CA ALA A 386 -9.85 -5.54 -10.27
C ALA A 386 -10.50 -6.68 -9.48
N THR A 387 -10.26 -6.68 -8.15
CA THR A 387 -11.13 -7.32 -7.17
C THR A 387 -11.88 -6.24 -6.39
N ILE A 388 -13.19 -6.41 -6.25
CA ILE A 388 -14.10 -5.51 -5.55
C ILE A 388 -14.75 -6.28 -4.42
N SER A 389 -14.43 -5.94 -3.20
CA SER A 389 -14.83 -6.69 -2.02
C SER A 389 -15.51 -5.81 -0.99
N GLY A 390 -16.70 -6.21 -0.49
CA GLY A 390 -17.38 -5.51 0.60
C GLY A 390 -17.56 -4.01 0.37
N SER A 391 -17.76 -3.60 -0.88
CA SER A 391 -17.80 -2.20 -1.30
C SER A 391 -19.20 -1.80 -1.75
N GLU A 392 -19.49 -0.50 -1.79
CA GLU A 392 -20.79 0.04 -2.20
C GLU A 392 -20.63 1.16 -3.24
N ASN A 393 -21.53 1.19 -4.24
CA ASN A 393 -21.54 2.21 -5.30
C ASN A 393 -20.20 2.29 -6.04
N VAL A 394 -19.75 1.18 -6.63
CA VAL A 394 -18.50 1.10 -7.39
C VAL A 394 -18.80 1.00 -8.88
N VAL A 395 -18.13 1.83 -9.67
CA VAL A 395 -18.32 1.89 -11.12
C VAL A 395 -16.99 1.73 -11.84
N PHE A 396 -16.88 0.77 -12.74
CA PHE A 396 -15.84 0.67 -13.76
C PHE A 396 -16.50 0.84 -15.12
N ARG A 397 -16.23 1.95 -15.81
CA ARG A 397 -16.85 2.23 -17.09
C ARG A 397 -15.92 2.81 -18.14
N ASN A 398 -16.19 2.50 -19.42
CA ASN A 398 -15.45 3.05 -20.55
C ASN A 398 -13.94 2.83 -20.47
N ASN A 399 -13.49 1.72 -19.85
CA ASN A 399 -12.08 1.39 -19.77
C ASN A 399 -11.68 0.49 -20.96
N GLU A 400 -10.43 0.60 -21.41
CA GLU A 400 -9.81 -0.25 -22.41
C GLU A 400 -8.94 -1.31 -21.72
N ILE A 401 -9.15 -2.58 -22.00
CA ILE A 401 -8.45 -3.71 -21.37
C ILE A 401 -7.71 -4.51 -22.44
N HIS A 402 -6.38 -4.58 -22.35
CA HIS A 402 -5.48 -5.33 -23.20
C HIS A 402 -4.69 -6.29 -22.31
N ALA A 403 -5.15 -7.52 -22.13
CA ALA A 403 -4.57 -8.47 -21.19
C ALA A 403 -3.37 -9.26 -21.73
N GLY A 404 -3.00 -9.04 -22.99
CA GLY A 404 -1.81 -9.65 -23.60
C GLY A 404 -0.51 -9.19 -22.94
N GLY A 405 0.61 -9.77 -23.38
CA GLY A 405 1.95 -9.31 -22.99
C GLY A 405 2.78 -10.29 -22.16
N GLU A 406 3.92 -9.82 -21.69
CA GLU A 406 4.96 -10.62 -21.04
C GLU A 406 4.66 -11.02 -19.58
N CYS A 407 3.66 -10.43 -18.94
CA CYS A 407 3.28 -10.79 -17.59
C CYS A 407 2.71 -12.21 -17.53
N GLY A 408 3.48 -13.10 -16.93
CA GLY A 408 3.30 -14.52 -16.94
C GLY A 408 1.99 -15.06 -16.37
N GLY A 409 1.73 -16.31 -16.71
CA GLY A 409 0.64 -17.14 -16.20
C GLY A 409 -0.58 -17.19 -17.10
N ASP A 410 -0.98 -18.41 -17.47
CA ASP A 410 -2.21 -18.71 -18.21
C ASP A 410 -3.43 -18.69 -17.28
N LEU A 411 -3.61 -17.57 -16.56
CA LEU A 411 -4.75 -17.42 -15.68
C LEU A 411 -6.01 -17.21 -16.50
N TRP A 412 -6.93 -18.15 -16.48
CA TRP A 412 -8.16 -18.16 -17.27
C TRP A 412 -9.02 -16.89 -17.05
N TYR A 413 -8.89 -16.24 -15.88
CA TYR A 413 -9.63 -15.03 -15.53
C TYR A 413 -8.88 -13.72 -15.86
N LYS A 414 -7.73 -13.79 -16.50
CA LYS A 414 -6.90 -12.63 -16.86
C LYS A 414 -7.68 -11.62 -17.70
N GLY A 415 -7.68 -10.37 -17.29
CA GLY A 415 -8.40 -9.26 -17.92
C GLY A 415 -9.82 -9.02 -17.40
N GLY A 416 -10.38 -9.93 -16.60
CA GLY A 416 -11.72 -9.79 -16.04
C GLY A 416 -11.75 -9.03 -14.70
N PHE A 417 -12.90 -9.13 -14.05
CA PHE A 417 -13.19 -8.54 -12.73
C PHE A 417 -13.71 -9.62 -11.78
N ALA A 418 -13.45 -9.49 -10.49
CA ALA A 418 -14.11 -10.30 -9.46
C ALA A 418 -14.83 -9.42 -8.45
N VAL A 419 -16.09 -9.76 -8.14
CA VAL A 419 -16.91 -9.12 -7.12
C VAL A 419 -17.12 -10.09 -5.97
N ILE A 420 -16.61 -9.75 -4.79
CA ILE A 420 -16.60 -10.61 -3.61
C ILE A 420 -17.40 -9.93 -2.49
N GLY A 421 -18.68 -9.84 -2.68
CA GLY A 421 -19.55 -9.05 -1.83
C GLY A 421 -19.57 -7.58 -2.17
N GLY A 422 -20.69 -6.94 -1.92
CA GLY A 422 -20.90 -5.52 -2.17
C GLY A 422 -22.29 -5.19 -2.65
N LYS A 423 -22.50 -3.90 -2.87
CA LYS A 423 -23.80 -3.36 -3.26
C LYS A 423 -23.64 -2.30 -4.34
N ASN A 424 -24.54 -2.32 -5.34
CA ASN A 424 -24.54 -1.35 -6.45
C ASN A 424 -23.18 -1.33 -7.18
N ILE A 425 -22.78 -2.46 -7.77
CA ILE A 425 -21.53 -2.61 -8.51
C ILE A 425 -21.83 -2.58 -10.01
N PHE A 426 -21.21 -1.66 -10.73
CA PHE A 426 -21.43 -1.44 -12.16
C PHE A 426 -20.10 -1.60 -12.91
N ILE A 427 -20.03 -2.61 -13.78
CA ILE A 427 -18.87 -2.85 -14.66
C ILE A 427 -19.42 -2.78 -16.08
N VAL A 428 -19.47 -1.58 -16.63
CA VAL A 428 -20.29 -1.29 -17.81
C VAL A 428 -19.48 -0.60 -18.92
N ASP A 429 -19.85 -0.88 -20.17
CA ASP A 429 -19.30 -0.20 -21.35
C ASP A 429 -17.77 -0.28 -21.49
N ASN A 430 -17.12 -1.29 -20.91
CA ASN A 430 -15.67 -1.49 -21.07
C ASN A 430 -15.38 -2.25 -22.36
N ALA A 431 -14.24 -1.94 -22.98
CA ALA A 431 -13.77 -2.56 -24.22
C ALA A 431 -12.56 -3.50 -23.92
N PHE A 432 -12.66 -4.75 -24.39
CA PHE A 432 -11.64 -5.78 -24.23
C PHE A 432 -11.01 -6.05 -25.61
N PHE A 433 -9.75 -5.74 -25.77
CA PHE A 433 -9.04 -5.79 -27.05
C PHE A 433 -8.16 -7.04 -27.16
N GLY A 434 -8.16 -7.64 -28.35
CA GLY A 434 -7.35 -8.82 -28.67
C GLY A 434 -7.76 -10.07 -27.88
N ASP A 435 -6.81 -10.93 -27.60
CA ASP A 435 -7.02 -12.23 -26.94
C ASP A 435 -7.07 -12.10 -25.40
N VAL A 436 -8.02 -11.32 -24.91
CA VAL A 436 -8.30 -11.28 -23.47
C VAL A 436 -8.95 -12.61 -23.06
N PRO A 437 -8.30 -13.43 -22.18
CA PRO A 437 -8.80 -14.75 -21.79
C PRO A 437 -10.21 -14.70 -21.17
N PHE A 438 -10.49 -13.65 -20.40
CA PHE A 438 -11.77 -13.49 -19.72
C PHE A 438 -12.28 -12.04 -19.76
N ALA A 439 -13.24 -11.78 -20.62
CA ALA A 439 -13.92 -10.49 -20.75
C ALA A 439 -15.22 -10.48 -19.95
N GLY A 440 -15.15 -10.56 -18.62
CA GLY A 440 -16.34 -10.74 -17.80
C GLY A 440 -16.13 -10.49 -16.32
N VAL A 441 -17.14 -10.91 -15.54
CA VAL A 441 -17.21 -10.74 -14.09
C VAL A 441 -17.37 -12.11 -13.42
N ILE A 442 -16.52 -12.37 -12.42
CA ILE A 442 -16.66 -13.49 -11.50
C ILE A 442 -17.40 -12.98 -10.26
N GLU A 443 -18.50 -13.60 -9.94
CA GLU A 443 -19.28 -13.29 -8.72
C GLU A 443 -19.13 -14.43 -7.71
N LYS A 444 -18.82 -14.12 -6.46
CA LYS A 444 -18.94 -15.07 -5.35
C LYS A 444 -20.36 -15.01 -4.78
N LYS A 445 -21.11 -16.09 -4.93
CA LYS A 445 -22.52 -16.21 -4.54
C LYS A 445 -22.82 -15.78 -3.10
N GLY A 446 -23.95 -15.10 -2.91
CA GLY A 446 -24.53 -14.74 -1.61
C GLY A 446 -24.03 -13.46 -0.98
N ALA A 447 -23.15 -12.72 -1.68
CA ALA A 447 -22.50 -11.54 -1.15
C ALA A 447 -22.73 -10.26 -1.96
N VAL A 448 -23.40 -10.33 -3.12
CA VAL A 448 -23.54 -9.18 -4.05
C VAL A 448 -25.01 -8.78 -4.21
N GLU A 449 -25.30 -7.51 -3.96
CA GLU A 449 -26.60 -6.89 -4.19
C GLU A 449 -26.48 -5.88 -5.34
N ASN A 450 -27.28 -6.05 -6.39
CA ASN A 450 -27.33 -5.19 -7.56
C ASN A 450 -25.97 -5.07 -8.29
N LEU A 451 -25.59 -6.17 -8.98
CA LEU A 451 -24.47 -6.19 -9.92
C LEU A 451 -24.97 -5.97 -11.36
N ASN A 452 -24.40 -4.99 -12.06
CA ASN A 452 -24.65 -4.78 -13.48
C ASN A 452 -23.32 -4.85 -14.27
N ALA A 453 -23.27 -5.75 -15.26
CA ALA A 453 -22.09 -5.94 -16.12
C ALA A 453 -22.47 -5.81 -17.62
N SER A 454 -23.31 -4.84 -17.96
CA SER A 454 -23.81 -4.64 -19.33
C SER A 454 -22.92 -3.75 -20.19
N GLY A 455 -23.11 -3.78 -21.50
CA GLY A 455 -22.45 -2.89 -22.45
C GLY A 455 -20.95 -3.20 -22.69
N ASN A 456 -20.38 -4.18 -21.99
CA ASN A 456 -19.01 -4.60 -22.18
C ASN A 456 -18.84 -5.30 -23.55
N ARG A 457 -17.77 -4.96 -24.28
CA ARG A 457 -17.58 -5.45 -25.65
C ARG A 457 -16.18 -6.06 -25.84
N LYS A 458 -16.13 -7.25 -26.43
CA LYS A 458 -14.89 -7.82 -26.93
C LYS A 458 -14.65 -7.26 -28.36
N ILE A 459 -13.49 -6.69 -28.58
CA ILE A 459 -13.10 -6.09 -29.86
C ILE A 459 -11.98 -6.96 -30.44
N SER A 460 -12.28 -7.69 -31.49
CA SER A 460 -11.26 -8.37 -32.31
C SER A 460 -10.45 -7.32 -33.08
N GLU A 461 -9.15 -7.45 -33.08
CA GLU A 461 -8.26 -6.66 -33.95
C GLU A 461 -8.48 -6.96 -35.40
#